data_12341b943598ede055e594ec33fe8463
#
_entry.id   12341b943598ede055e594ec33fe8463
#
_cell.length_a   1.000
_cell.length_b   1.000
_cell.length_c   1.000
_cell.angle_alpha   90.00
_cell.angle_beta   90.00
_cell.angle_gamma   90.00
#
_symmetry.space_group_name_H-M   'P 1'
#
loop_
_entity.id
_entity.type
_entity.pdbx_description
1 polymer ?
#
loop_
_entity_poly.entity_id
_entity_poly.type
_entity_poly.pdbx_seq_one_letter_code
_entity_poly.pdbx_strand_id
1 'polypeptide(L)'
;MFIRFYRSFVCLFFCLAYSLCQADLASDTVYLTWQKDPTTTMTVQWVSATSDKDSRLLYRARHETNWQEVEGSWLNFPQTSQYLIHRIELTNLEPDTDYLFKLLHDDKTYLFRTMQSSLLRPLRFVVGGDMYHDGIDLMIEMCQQAAKVNPSFALVGGDIAYSVGSIHLPFQKINRWIEWLQAWHRSMVTPEGRLIPIIAAIGNHDLAGHFGQTPDQAKIFSSLFPMPGESIYNVLDFSSYLSLLILDSGHANPIAGNQASWIKSALDTRQHMQHRFAMYHVPAYPSIRDFNNPHSKAIRLHWVPAFESGNLHAAFEHHDHAYKRSHPLLNNVIHPKGVLYLGDGAWGIEKVRKMKSKKQPFYLAKFASARHVIVVTLQPAEQHFMCVDHQGHMIDEYNRSLLPAKESEQQDLQEVR
;
A
#
# COMPACT_ATOMS: atom_id res chain seq x y z
N MET A 1 -2.59 -48.20 35.80
CA MET A 1 -2.51 -46.88 36.48
C MET A 1 -1.56 -45.89 35.77
N PHE A 2 -0.67 -46.34 34.91
CA PHE A 2 0.28 -45.46 34.19
C PHE A 2 -0.28 -44.76 32.91
N ILE A 3 -1.34 -45.29 32.31
CA ILE A 3 -1.87 -44.76 31.03
C ILE A 3 -2.76 -43.50 31.22
N ARG A 4 -3.36 -43.31 32.41
CA ARG A 4 -4.18 -42.10 32.68
C ARG A 4 -3.33 -40.83 32.95
N PHE A 5 -2.14 -40.96 33.45
CA PHE A 5 -1.23 -39.82 33.69
C PHE A 5 -0.65 -39.26 32.38
N TYR A 6 -0.39 -40.10 31.38
CA TYR A 6 0.19 -39.66 30.10
C TYR A 6 -0.79 -38.85 29.26
N ARG A 7 -2.11 -39.17 29.30
CA ARG A 7 -3.13 -38.38 28.58
C ARG A 7 -3.35 -37.00 29.18
N SER A 8 -3.27 -36.85 30.48
CA SER A 8 -3.42 -35.54 31.15
C SER A 8 -2.18 -34.65 30.90
N PHE A 9 -1.00 -35.24 30.84
CA PHE A 9 0.25 -34.48 30.59
C PHE A 9 0.34 -34.00 29.15
N VAL A 10 -0.10 -34.81 28.18
CA VAL A 10 -0.13 -34.44 26.75
C VAL A 10 -1.20 -33.33 26.49
N CYS A 11 -2.35 -33.41 27.14
CA CYS A 11 -3.35 -32.34 27.03
C CYS A 11 -2.90 -31.02 27.66
N LEU A 12 -2.18 -31.07 28.82
CA LEU A 12 -1.63 -29.88 29.44
C LEU A 12 -0.53 -29.22 28.59
N PHE A 13 0.31 -30.04 27.97
CA PHE A 13 1.40 -29.57 27.09
C PHE A 13 0.83 -28.96 25.81
N PHE A 14 -0.23 -29.56 25.23
CA PHE A 14 -0.93 -28.99 24.06
C PHE A 14 -1.67 -27.70 24.41
N CYS A 15 -2.33 -27.60 25.56
CA CYS A 15 -2.98 -26.38 26.03
C CYS A 15 -1.96 -25.29 26.35
N LEU A 16 -0.82 -25.59 26.95
CA LEU A 16 0.26 -24.62 27.19
C LEU A 16 0.94 -24.18 25.90
N ALA A 17 1.20 -25.10 24.95
CA ALA A 17 1.76 -24.74 23.65
C ALA A 17 0.78 -23.90 22.80
N TYR A 18 -0.54 -24.21 22.88
CA TYR A 18 -1.55 -23.42 22.21
C TYR A 18 -1.73 -22.02 22.84
N SER A 19 -1.62 -21.93 24.17
CA SER A 19 -1.67 -20.67 24.91
C SER A 19 -0.44 -19.78 24.65
N LEU A 20 0.75 -20.37 24.57
CA LEU A 20 1.99 -19.67 24.23
C LEU A 20 1.98 -19.18 22.77
N CYS A 21 1.43 -19.97 21.83
CA CYS A 21 1.31 -19.57 20.42
C CYS A 21 0.25 -18.44 20.23
N GLN A 22 -0.77 -18.38 21.10
CA GLN A 22 -1.80 -17.32 21.02
C GLN A 22 -1.34 -16.00 21.68
N ALA A 23 -0.46 -16.03 22.67
CA ALA A 23 0.07 -14.82 23.31
C ALA A 23 0.97 -14.00 22.35
N ASP A 24 1.65 -14.68 21.41
CA ASP A 24 2.53 -14.02 20.43
C ASP A 24 1.77 -13.40 19.24
N LEU A 25 0.51 -13.79 18.98
CA LEU A 25 -0.19 -13.33 17.79
C LEU A 25 -0.38 -11.81 17.76
N ALA A 26 -0.76 -11.20 18.86
CA ALA A 26 -0.96 -9.76 18.96
C ALA A 26 0.33 -9.00 18.66
N SER A 27 1.42 -9.38 19.31
CA SER A 27 2.74 -8.78 19.14
C SER A 27 3.34 -8.99 17.75
N ASP A 28 2.97 -10.09 17.08
CA ASP A 28 3.50 -10.48 15.77
C ASP A 28 2.67 -9.95 14.58
N THR A 29 1.53 -9.31 14.85
CA THR A 29 0.63 -8.77 13.80
C THR A 29 0.41 -7.27 13.90
N VAL A 30 1.20 -6.56 14.70
CA VAL A 30 1.11 -5.09 14.81
C VAL A 30 1.47 -4.43 13.49
N TYR A 31 0.61 -3.56 13.00
CA TYR A 31 0.84 -2.75 11.79
C TYR A 31 0.19 -1.38 11.91
N LEU A 32 0.58 -0.48 11.02
CA LEU A 32 0.21 0.94 11.05
C LEU A 32 -0.51 1.32 9.76
N THR A 33 -1.57 2.13 9.89
CA THR A 33 -2.33 2.72 8.78
C THR A 33 -2.71 4.16 9.11
N TRP A 34 -3.46 4.81 8.22
CA TRP A 34 -4.03 6.14 8.48
C TRP A 34 -5.49 6.22 8.07
N GLN A 35 -6.30 6.82 8.94
CA GLN A 35 -7.69 7.21 8.66
C GLN A 35 -7.86 8.73 8.61
N LYS A 36 -6.84 9.49 8.98
CA LYS A 36 -6.81 10.95 9.06
C LYS A 36 -5.45 11.49 8.61
N ASP A 37 -5.20 12.77 8.87
CA ASP A 37 -3.96 13.45 8.50
C ASP A 37 -2.71 12.74 9.04
N PRO A 38 -1.83 12.23 8.17
CA PRO A 38 -0.61 11.52 8.58
C PRO A 38 0.40 12.37 9.34
N THR A 39 0.26 13.68 9.32
CA THR A 39 1.16 14.58 10.04
C THR A 39 0.89 14.63 11.54
N THR A 40 -0.35 14.34 11.96
CA THR A 40 -0.79 14.49 13.36
C THR A 40 -1.53 13.28 13.90
N THR A 41 -1.60 12.18 13.12
CA THR A 41 -2.30 10.96 13.54
C THR A 41 -1.53 9.70 13.19
N MET A 42 -1.91 8.58 13.82
CA MET A 42 -1.48 7.24 13.46
C MET A 42 -2.55 6.22 13.90
N THR A 43 -2.97 5.36 12.99
CA THR A 43 -3.84 4.23 13.34
C THR A 43 -2.96 3.01 13.63
N VAL A 44 -2.96 2.54 14.88
CA VAL A 44 -2.28 1.31 15.30
C VAL A 44 -3.29 0.18 15.29
N GLN A 45 -2.92 -0.93 14.64
CA GLN A 45 -3.77 -2.12 14.55
C GLN A 45 -2.98 -3.40 14.83
N TRP A 46 -3.69 -4.42 15.34
CA TRP A 46 -3.16 -5.78 15.49
C TRP A 46 -4.32 -6.78 15.48
N VAL A 47 -3.96 -8.05 15.32
CA VAL A 47 -4.93 -9.15 15.38
C VAL A 47 -4.65 -10.00 16.60
N SER A 48 -5.69 -10.38 17.34
CA SER A 48 -5.60 -11.27 18.50
C SER A 48 -6.59 -12.44 18.43
N ALA A 49 -6.48 -13.39 19.34
CA ALA A 49 -7.52 -14.37 19.57
C ALA A 49 -8.76 -13.72 20.20
N THR A 50 -9.95 -14.30 19.99
CA THR A 50 -11.22 -13.76 20.53
C THR A 50 -11.31 -13.73 22.05
N SER A 51 -10.43 -14.39 22.76
CA SER A 51 -10.30 -14.33 24.21
C SER A 51 -9.65 -13.03 24.72
N ASP A 52 -8.87 -12.38 23.87
CA ASP A 52 -8.19 -11.12 24.18
C ASP A 52 -8.97 -9.95 23.58
N LYS A 53 -9.63 -9.18 24.45
CA LYS A 53 -10.44 -8.03 24.10
C LYS A 53 -9.84 -6.70 24.58
N ASP A 54 -8.63 -6.73 25.09
CA ASP A 54 -7.97 -5.52 25.56
C ASP A 54 -7.41 -4.73 24.38
N SER A 55 -8.01 -3.57 24.11
CA SER A 55 -7.63 -2.66 23.03
C SER A 55 -6.94 -1.42 23.58
N ARG A 56 -5.99 -1.61 24.52
CA ARG A 56 -5.22 -0.52 25.12
C ARG A 56 -3.75 -0.59 24.75
N LEU A 57 -3.15 0.57 24.59
CA LEU A 57 -1.71 0.71 24.45
C LEU A 57 -1.20 1.92 25.25
N LEU A 58 0.09 1.89 25.52
CA LEU A 58 0.82 3.03 26.04
C LEU A 58 1.63 3.66 24.91
N TYR A 59 1.64 5.00 24.82
CA TYR A 59 2.46 5.71 23.83
C TYR A 59 3.07 6.98 24.42
N ARG A 60 4.11 7.47 23.80
CA ARG A 60 4.74 8.77 24.11
C ARG A 60 5.59 9.24 22.95
N ALA A 61 5.82 10.52 22.82
CA ALA A 61 6.90 11.02 21.99
C ALA A 61 8.26 10.48 22.51
N ARG A 62 9.19 10.21 21.61
CA ARG A 62 10.49 9.62 21.98
C ARG A 62 11.30 10.51 22.93
N HIS A 63 11.13 11.81 22.83
CA HIS A 63 11.79 12.80 23.68
C HIS A 63 11.11 12.99 25.04
N GLU A 64 9.88 12.49 25.23
CA GLU A 64 9.16 12.52 26.50
C GLU A 64 9.51 11.30 27.37
N THR A 65 9.22 11.42 28.68
CA THR A 65 9.42 10.33 29.66
C THR A 65 8.13 9.64 30.06
N ASN A 66 7.02 10.39 30.06
CA ASN A 66 5.74 9.91 30.56
C ASN A 66 4.94 9.17 29.48
N TRP A 67 4.53 7.96 29.80
CA TRP A 67 3.62 7.19 28.96
C TRP A 67 2.19 7.65 29.12
N GLN A 68 1.46 7.76 28.03
CA GLN A 68 0.03 8.03 27.97
C GLN A 68 -0.67 6.73 27.61
N GLU A 69 -1.73 6.38 28.37
CA GLU A 69 -2.57 5.24 28.03
C GLU A 69 -3.72 5.70 27.13
N VAL A 70 -4.02 4.90 26.13
CA VAL A 70 -5.15 5.11 25.23
C VAL A 70 -5.87 3.80 25.00
N GLU A 71 -7.20 3.86 24.98
CA GLU A 71 -8.10 2.75 24.67
C GLU A 71 -8.72 2.98 23.29
N GLY A 72 -8.80 1.91 22.52
CA GLY A 72 -9.44 1.89 21.21
C GLY A 72 -10.63 0.96 21.17
N SER A 73 -10.82 0.31 20.05
CA SER A 73 -11.92 -0.64 19.84
C SER A 73 -11.41 -1.91 19.20
N TRP A 74 -12.23 -2.94 19.26
CA TRP A 74 -12.03 -4.17 18.51
C TRP A 74 -13.26 -4.52 17.70
N LEU A 75 -13.07 -5.26 16.65
CA LEU A 75 -14.14 -5.85 15.83
C LEU A 75 -13.79 -7.32 15.54
N ASN A 76 -14.84 -8.12 15.31
CA ASN A 76 -14.62 -9.50 14.87
C ASN A 76 -13.92 -9.48 13.50
N PHE A 77 -12.91 -10.34 13.35
CA PHE A 77 -12.32 -10.55 12.04
C PHE A 77 -13.39 -11.14 11.12
N PRO A 78 -13.71 -10.50 9.98
CA PRO A 78 -14.80 -10.98 9.13
C PRO A 78 -14.59 -12.42 8.65
N GLN A 79 -15.69 -13.18 8.53
CA GLN A 79 -15.72 -14.58 8.08
C GLN A 79 -15.05 -15.61 9.02
N THR A 80 -14.69 -15.21 10.24
CA THR A 80 -14.19 -16.14 11.26
C THR A 80 -14.61 -15.71 12.65
N SER A 81 -14.73 -16.68 13.58
CA SER A 81 -14.94 -16.44 15.00
C SER A 81 -13.67 -16.62 15.84
N GLN A 82 -12.49 -16.79 15.20
CA GLN A 82 -11.24 -17.13 15.90
C GLN A 82 -10.46 -15.88 16.28
N TYR A 83 -10.64 -14.75 15.58
CA TYR A 83 -9.79 -13.58 15.71
C TYR A 83 -10.58 -12.28 15.89
N LEU A 84 -9.94 -11.33 16.54
CA LEU A 84 -10.33 -9.92 16.63
C LEU A 84 -9.31 -9.06 15.91
N ILE A 85 -9.78 -7.95 15.35
CA ILE A 85 -8.93 -6.85 14.86
C ILE A 85 -9.07 -5.72 15.87
N HIS A 86 -7.97 -5.32 16.48
CA HIS A 86 -7.90 -4.16 17.37
C HIS A 86 -7.50 -2.92 16.58
N ARG A 87 -8.03 -1.77 16.99
CA ARG A 87 -7.75 -0.49 16.33
C ARG A 87 -7.72 0.64 17.33
N ILE A 88 -6.63 1.38 17.30
CA ILE A 88 -6.45 2.60 18.10
C ILE A 88 -6.06 3.74 17.17
N GLU A 89 -6.78 4.83 17.22
CA GLU A 89 -6.48 6.06 16.51
C GLU A 89 -5.75 7.04 17.43
N LEU A 90 -4.44 7.19 17.26
CA LEU A 90 -3.66 8.22 17.93
C LEU A 90 -3.87 9.53 17.20
N THR A 91 -4.21 10.59 17.94
CA THR A 91 -4.49 11.92 17.39
C THR A 91 -3.74 13.01 18.17
N ASN A 92 -3.70 14.22 17.62
CA ASN A 92 -2.98 15.37 18.21
C ASN A 92 -1.49 15.08 18.43
N LEU A 93 -0.90 14.27 17.55
CA LEU A 93 0.52 14.01 17.55
C LEU A 93 1.28 15.20 16.96
N GLU A 94 2.51 15.38 17.40
CA GLU A 94 3.43 16.38 16.82
C GLU A 94 3.91 15.90 15.43
N PRO A 95 3.90 16.75 14.40
CA PRO A 95 4.46 16.41 13.10
C PRO A 95 5.96 16.09 13.18
N ASP A 96 6.45 15.26 12.25
CA ASP A 96 7.86 14.91 12.09
C ASP A 96 8.51 14.33 13.36
N THR A 97 7.75 13.66 14.20
CA THR A 97 8.16 13.24 15.54
C THR A 97 8.14 11.72 15.67
N ASP A 98 9.21 11.16 16.25
CA ASP A 98 9.29 9.74 16.60
C ASP A 98 8.44 9.45 17.84
N TYR A 99 7.58 8.45 17.77
CA TYR A 99 6.73 7.96 18.85
C TYR A 99 7.04 6.52 19.19
N LEU A 100 7.16 6.25 20.47
CA LEU A 100 7.22 4.90 21.03
C LEU A 100 5.82 4.47 21.48
N PHE A 101 5.47 3.21 21.26
CA PHE A 101 4.26 2.62 21.83
C PHE A 101 4.50 1.16 22.19
N LYS A 102 3.66 0.62 23.09
CA LYS A 102 3.61 -0.80 23.44
C LYS A 102 2.17 -1.21 23.74
N LEU A 103 1.81 -2.42 23.37
CA LEU A 103 0.55 -3.02 23.78
C LEU A 103 0.58 -3.25 25.30
N LEU A 104 -0.56 -3.14 25.95
CA LEU A 104 -0.58 -3.18 27.42
C LEU A 104 -0.09 -4.52 28.01
N HIS A 105 -0.26 -5.60 27.26
CA HIS A 105 0.14 -6.96 27.64
C HIS A 105 1.50 -7.41 27.08
N ASP A 106 2.22 -6.50 26.42
CA ASP A 106 3.48 -6.83 25.75
C ASP A 106 4.60 -5.92 26.26
N ASP A 107 5.75 -6.48 26.58
CA ASP A 107 6.93 -5.71 26.94
C ASP A 107 7.66 -5.12 25.73
N LYS A 108 7.28 -5.56 24.51
CA LYS A 108 7.88 -5.10 23.25
C LYS A 108 7.49 -3.64 22.99
N THR A 109 8.48 -2.83 22.72
CA THR A 109 8.31 -1.43 22.37
C THR A 109 8.49 -1.25 20.86
N TYR A 110 7.52 -0.60 20.24
CA TYR A 110 7.48 -0.29 18.81
C TYR A 110 7.77 1.19 18.59
N LEU A 111 8.24 1.51 17.40
CA LEU A 111 8.59 2.87 17.00
C LEU A 111 7.90 3.22 15.68
N PHE A 112 7.33 4.42 15.59
CA PHE A 112 6.89 5.03 14.34
C PHE A 112 7.27 6.51 14.29
N ARG A 113 7.08 7.12 13.12
CA ARG A 113 7.24 8.57 12.95
C ARG A 113 6.04 9.15 12.25
N THR A 114 5.54 10.30 12.75
CA THR A 114 4.54 11.11 12.06
C THR A 114 5.14 11.81 10.84
N MET A 115 4.31 12.11 9.85
CA MET A 115 4.78 12.81 8.66
C MET A 115 5.09 14.29 8.98
N GLN A 116 6.00 14.87 8.21
CA GLN A 116 6.31 16.30 8.30
C GLN A 116 5.11 17.16 7.85
N SER A 117 4.95 18.34 8.42
CA SER A 117 3.86 19.27 8.06
C SER A 117 4.11 20.01 6.73
N SER A 118 5.35 20.04 6.27
CA SER A 118 5.76 20.60 4.98
C SER A 118 6.96 19.83 4.45
N LEU A 119 7.16 19.82 3.14
CA LEU A 119 8.22 19.05 2.47
C LEU A 119 9.60 19.76 2.62
N LEU A 120 10.09 19.88 3.86
CA LEU A 120 11.38 20.49 4.17
C LEU A 120 12.57 19.54 3.92
N ARG A 121 12.32 18.24 4.04
CA ARG A 121 13.27 17.16 3.74
C ARG A 121 12.66 16.26 2.67
N PRO A 122 13.49 15.59 1.86
CA PRO A 122 12.97 14.62 0.90
C PRO A 122 12.06 13.58 1.58
N LEU A 123 10.85 13.39 1.05
CA LEU A 123 9.96 12.32 1.49
C LEU A 123 10.19 11.10 0.62
N ARG A 124 10.51 9.97 1.24
CA ARG A 124 10.70 8.70 0.53
C ARG A 124 9.62 7.72 0.93
N PHE A 125 9.01 7.07 -0.06
CA PHE A 125 8.10 5.96 0.14
C PHE A 125 8.30 4.88 -0.91
N VAL A 126 7.77 3.69 -0.66
CA VAL A 126 7.87 2.56 -1.58
C VAL A 126 6.49 2.19 -2.12
N VAL A 127 6.46 1.64 -3.32
CA VAL A 127 5.23 1.25 -4.02
C VAL A 127 5.40 -0.15 -4.59
N GLY A 128 4.38 -0.99 -4.39
CA GLY A 128 4.28 -2.29 -5.01
C GLY A 128 2.91 -2.93 -4.76
N GLY A 129 2.71 -4.12 -5.28
CA GLY A 129 1.48 -4.90 -5.13
C GLY A 129 1.72 -6.33 -5.58
N ASP A 130 0.66 -7.16 -5.60
CA ASP A 130 0.76 -8.58 -5.94
C ASP A 130 1.78 -9.28 -5.03
N MET A 131 1.47 -9.28 -3.71
CA MET A 131 2.49 -9.52 -2.68
C MET A 131 2.64 -11.00 -2.30
N TYR A 132 1.58 -11.67 -1.82
CA TYR A 132 1.65 -13.06 -1.38
C TYR A 132 1.02 -14.00 -2.40
N HIS A 133 1.50 -13.95 -3.66
CA HIS A 133 1.00 -14.80 -4.75
C HIS A 133 1.46 -16.25 -4.57
N ASP A 134 2.74 -16.49 -4.53
CA ASP A 134 3.35 -17.82 -4.46
C ASP A 134 3.80 -18.16 -3.02
N GLY A 135 5.04 -17.94 -2.68
CA GLY A 135 5.60 -18.21 -1.35
C GLY A 135 5.71 -16.95 -0.49
N ILE A 136 5.49 -17.10 0.81
CA ILE A 136 5.63 -15.98 1.77
C ILE A 136 7.09 -15.48 1.83
N ASP A 137 8.06 -16.36 1.61
CA ASP A 137 9.48 -16.01 1.61
C ASP A 137 9.84 -15.01 0.51
N LEU A 138 9.20 -15.13 -0.67
CA LEU A 138 9.40 -14.18 -1.77
C LEU A 138 8.91 -12.77 -1.41
N MET A 139 7.80 -12.70 -0.68
CA MET A 139 7.27 -11.45 -0.15
C MET A 139 8.24 -10.87 0.90
N ILE A 140 8.69 -11.67 1.87
CA ILE A 140 9.61 -11.25 2.93
C ILE A 140 10.90 -10.71 2.35
N GLU A 141 11.50 -11.39 1.37
CA GLU A 141 12.72 -10.95 0.70
C GLU A 141 12.55 -9.54 0.09
N MET A 142 11.44 -9.30 -0.62
CA MET A 142 11.18 -7.99 -1.21
C MET A 142 10.83 -6.93 -0.14
N CYS A 143 10.11 -7.30 0.94
CA CYS A 143 9.87 -6.42 2.07
C CYS A 143 11.19 -5.94 2.70
N GLN A 144 12.16 -6.84 2.87
CA GLN A 144 13.48 -6.50 3.38
C GLN A 144 14.25 -5.55 2.45
N GLN A 145 14.13 -5.71 1.13
CA GLN A 145 14.71 -4.76 0.18
C GLN A 145 14.01 -3.39 0.26
N ALA A 146 12.68 -3.38 0.34
CA ALA A 146 11.90 -2.16 0.50
C ALA A 146 12.24 -1.42 1.80
N ALA A 147 12.41 -2.13 2.90
CA ALA A 147 12.74 -1.53 4.19
C ALA A 147 14.14 -0.88 4.23
N LYS A 148 15.13 -1.45 3.51
CA LYS A 148 16.51 -0.92 3.46
C LYS A 148 16.62 0.52 2.94
N VAL A 149 15.69 0.96 2.10
CA VAL A 149 15.71 2.34 1.58
C VAL A 149 15.14 3.35 2.58
N ASN A 150 14.79 2.90 3.78
CA ASN A 150 14.28 3.72 4.88
C ASN A 150 13.04 4.56 4.48
N PRO A 151 11.95 3.91 3.99
CA PRO A 151 10.78 4.63 3.55
C PRO A 151 9.95 5.13 4.74
N SER A 152 9.24 6.23 4.53
CA SER A 152 8.31 6.79 5.51
C SER A 152 7.00 5.98 5.58
N PHE A 153 6.59 5.39 4.46
CA PHE A 153 5.42 4.52 4.34
C PHE A 153 5.51 3.66 3.07
N ALA A 154 4.57 2.73 2.92
CA ALA A 154 4.44 1.90 1.73
C ALA A 154 3.04 2.03 1.12
N LEU A 155 2.98 2.14 -0.21
CA LEU A 155 1.79 1.98 -1.02
C LEU A 155 1.68 0.55 -1.50
N VAL A 156 0.58 -0.12 -1.17
CA VAL A 156 0.31 -1.51 -1.53
C VAL A 156 -0.90 -1.57 -2.46
N GLY A 157 -0.64 -1.82 -3.73
CA GLY A 157 -1.61 -1.67 -4.81
C GLY A 157 -2.48 -2.89 -5.11
N GLY A 158 -2.92 -3.61 -4.09
CA GLY A 158 -3.83 -4.75 -4.20
C GLY A 158 -3.16 -6.10 -4.40
N ASP A 159 -4.01 -7.14 -4.42
CA ASP A 159 -3.58 -8.54 -4.42
C ASP A 159 -2.59 -8.82 -3.30
N ILE A 160 -3.04 -8.49 -2.07
CA ILE A 160 -2.20 -8.40 -0.88
C ILE A 160 -1.87 -9.80 -0.36
N ALA A 161 -2.89 -10.49 0.16
CA ALA A 161 -2.72 -11.80 0.76
C ALA A 161 -3.04 -12.95 -0.20
N TYR A 162 -3.56 -12.67 -1.39
CA TYR A 162 -4.08 -13.72 -2.30
C TYR A 162 -4.96 -14.73 -1.56
N SER A 163 -5.83 -14.21 -0.70
CA SER A 163 -6.71 -15.04 0.13
C SER A 163 -7.75 -15.80 -0.69
N VAL A 164 -8.02 -15.35 -1.91
CA VAL A 164 -8.90 -16.00 -2.89
C VAL A 164 -8.06 -16.58 -4.01
N GLY A 165 -7.98 -17.92 -4.07
CA GLY A 165 -7.16 -18.61 -5.09
C GLY A 165 -7.82 -18.81 -6.43
N SER A 166 -9.16 -18.90 -6.46
CA SER A 166 -9.96 -19.17 -7.69
C SER A 166 -11.29 -18.45 -7.63
N ILE A 167 -11.75 -17.99 -8.79
CA ILE A 167 -13.08 -17.36 -8.99
C ILE A 167 -14.26 -18.18 -8.41
N HIS A 168 -14.10 -19.49 -8.29
CA HIS A 168 -15.16 -20.38 -7.86
C HIS A 168 -15.21 -20.63 -6.34
N LEU A 169 -14.29 -20.06 -5.55
CA LEU A 169 -14.32 -20.19 -4.10
C LEU A 169 -15.07 -19.00 -3.48
N PRO A 170 -16.18 -19.23 -2.77
CA PRO A 170 -16.99 -18.15 -2.20
C PRO A 170 -16.41 -17.59 -0.88
N PHE A 171 -15.30 -18.10 -0.41
CA PHE A 171 -14.69 -17.71 0.87
C PHE A 171 -13.20 -17.43 0.73
N GLN A 172 -12.70 -16.60 1.64
CA GLN A 172 -11.29 -16.25 1.72
C GLN A 172 -10.56 -17.17 2.70
N LYS A 173 -9.28 -17.40 2.41
CA LYS A 173 -8.37 -18.13 3.32
C LYS A 173 -7.83 -17.16 4.38
N ILE A 174 -8.46 -17.12 5.54
CA ILE A 174 -8.11 -16.19 6.62
C ILE A 174 -6.65 -16.32 7.05
N ASN A 175 -6.13 -17.55 7.13
CA ASN A 175 -4.73 -17.79 7.53
C ASN A 175 -3.73 -17.04 6.63
N ARG A 176 -4.02 -16.84 5.35
CA ARG A 176 -3.14 -16.07 4.47
C ARG A 176 -3.04 -14.60 4.87
N TRP A 177 -4.13 -14.02 5.37
CA TRP A 177 -4.11 -12.68 5.92
C TRP A 177 -3.27 -12.58 7.19
N ILE A 178 -3.40 -13.56 8.09
CA ILE A 178 -2.60 -13.62 9.33
C ILE A 178 -1.12 -13.79 9.00
N GLU A 179 -0.77 -14.74 8.13
CA GLU A 179 0.61 -14.97 7.67
C GLU A 179 1.20 -13.73 7.00
N TRP A 180 0.40 -13.02 6.17
CA TRP A 180 0.81 -11.79 5.54
C TRP A 180 1.10 -10.69 6.57
N LEU A 181 0.22 -10.48 7.55
CA LEU A 181 0.41 -9.50 8.62
C LEU A 181 1.67 -9.81 9.44
N GLN A 182 1.89 -11.06 9.79
CA GLN A 182 3.09 -11.50 10.52
C GLN A 182 4.36 -11.28 9.71
N ALA A 183 4.33 -11.58 8.41
CA ALA A 183 5.46 -11.35 7.51
C ALA A 183 5.75 -9.86 7.36
N TRP A 184 4.72 -9.03 7.17
CA TRP A 184 4.83 -7.58 7.13
C TRP A 184 5.45 -7.04 8.41
N HIS A 185 4.88 -7.38 9.54
CA HIS A 185 5.35 -6.94 10.87
C HIS A 185 6.85 -7.20 11.08
N ARG A 186 7.32 -8.37 10.68
CA ARG A 186 8.72 -8.78 10.89
C ARG A 186 9.69 -8.19 9.88
N SER A 187 9.25 -7.88 8.67
CA SER A 187 10.15 -7.52 7.56
C SER A 187 10.06 -6.06 7.12
N MET A 188 8.91 -5.40 7.34
CA MET A 188 8.74 -3.97 6.97
C MET A 188 9.05 -3.04 8.15
N VAL A 189 10.30 -3.12 8.59
CA VAL A 189 10.86 -2.30 9.66
C VAL A 189 12.11 -1.60 9.12
N THR A 190 12.19 -0.29 9.29
CA THR A 190 13.35 0.49 8.81
C THR A 190 14.62 0.12 9.56
N PRO A 191 15.82 0.45 9.03
CA PRO A 191 17.08 0.23 9.73
C PRO A 191 17.15 0.86 11.14
N GLU A 192 16.38 1.94 11.37
CA GLU A 192 16.27 2.59 12.68
C GLU A 192 15.20 1.97 13.60
N GLY A 193 14.55 0.91 13.17
CA GLY A 193 13.54 0.18 13.95
C GLY A 193 12.14 0.75 13.88
N ARG A 194 11.83 1.66 12.93
CA ARG A 194 10.47 2.16 12.75
C ARG A 194 9.63 1.17 11.96
N LEU A 195 8.41 0.89 12.43
CA LEU A 195 7.39 0.22 11.64
C LEU A 195 7.00 1.11 10.45
N ILE A 196 6.87 0.51 9.27
CA ILE A 196 6.51 1.22 8.04
C ILE A 196 4.98 1.16 7.85
N PRO A 197 4.27 2.31 7.90
CA PRO A 197 2.83 2.35 7.71
C PRO A 197 2.40 1.94 6.30
N ILE A 198 1.18 1.42 6.20
CA ILE A 198 0.58 0.90 4.97
C ILE A 198 -0.54 1.82 4.48
N ILE A 199 -0.54 2.09 3.19
CA ILE A 199 -1.70 2.62 2.46
C ILE A 199 -2.03 1.61 1.37
N ALA A 200 -3.22 1.02 1.40
CA ALA A 200 -3.60 -0.09 0.54
C ALA A 200 -4.72 0.26 -0.43
N ALA A 201 -4.62 -0.19 -1.68
CA ALA A 201 -5.72 -0.31 -2.63
C ALA A 201 -6.15 -1.76 -2.73
N ILE A 202 -7.41 -2.01 -3.10
CA ILE A 202 -7.94 -3.36 -3.24
C ILE A 202 -7.57 -3.97 -4.60
N GLY A 203 -7.25 -5.28 -4.63
CA GLY A 203 -7.02 -6.07 -5.83
C GLY A 203 -8.05 -7.19 -5.99
N ASN A 204 -7.98 -7.90 -7.11
CA ASN A 204 -8.99 -8.93 -7.43
C ASN A 204 -8.85 -10.21 -6.57
N HIS A 205 -7.72 -10.44 -5.92
CA HIS A 205 -7.53 -11.57 -5.00
C HIS A 205 -7.75 -11.19 -3.52
N ASP A 206 -8.21 -9.97 -3.24
CA ASP A 206 -8.51 -9.49 -1.89
C ASP A 206 -10.01 -9.63 -1.52
N LEU A 207 -10.85 -10.06 -2.47
CA LEU A 207 -12.26 -10.34 -2.23
C LEU A 207 -12.74 -11.53 -3.07
N ALA A 208 -13.74 -12.26 -2.55
CA ALA A 208 -14.39 -13.34 -3.29
C ALA A 208 -15.16 -12.77 -4.48
N GLY A 209 -15.03 -13.40 -5.68
CA GLY A 209 -15.70 -12.95 -6.89
C GLY A 209 -14.89 -12.01 -7.77
N HIS A 210 -13.76 -11.50 -7.31
CA HIS A 210 -12.74 -10.74 -8.04
C HIS A 210 -13.18 -9.36 -8.57
N PHE A 211 -14.22 -9.28 -9.38
CA PHE A 211 -14.70 -8.07 -10.03
C PHE A 211 -16.21 -7.94 -9.95
N GLY A 212 -16.73 -6.73 -10.00
CA GLY A 212 -18.15 -6.44 -10.03
C GLY A 212 -18.88 -6.81 -8.73
N GLN A 213 -18.17 -6.85 -7.62
CA GLN A 213 -18.70 -7.11 -6.30
C GLN A 213 -19.21 -5.82 -5.64
N THR A 214 -19.63 -5.92 -4.39
CA THR A 214 -20.07 -4.79 -3.57
C THR A 214 -19.09 -4.54 -2.42
N PRO A 215 -19.07 -3.36 -1.80
CA PRO A 215 -18.25 -3.06 -0.63
C PRO A 215 -18.46 -4.05 0.52
N ASP A 216 -19.67 -4.58 0.71
CA ASP A 216 -19.98 -5.60 1.71
C ASP A 216 -19.19 -6.91 1.52
N GLN A 217 -18.81 -7.24 0.30
CA GLN A 217 -18.00 -8.42 0.00
C GLN A 217 -16.51 -8.20 0.21
N ALA A 218 -16.07 -6.94 0.39
CA ALA A 218 -14.70 -6.55 0.66
C ALA A 218 -14.43 -6.30 2.16
N LYS A 219 -15.28 -6.82 3.07
CA LYS A 219 -15.21 -6.53 4.53
C LYS A 219 -13.87 -6.88 5.17
N ILE A 220 -13.19 -7.95 4.74
CA ILE A 220 -11.88 -8.29 5.29
C ILE A 220 -10.88 -7.18 4.94
N PHE A 221 -10.82 -6.79 3.68
CA PHE A 221 -9.94 -5.71 3.22
C PHE A 221 -10.22 -4.39 3.97
N SER A 222 -11.47 -3.93 4.02
CA SER A 222 -11.83 -2.67 4.68
C SER A 222 -11.66 -2.69 6.20
N SER A 223 -11.76 -3.88 6.83
CA SER A 223 -11.48 -4.05 8.26
C SER A 223 -9.98 -3.99 8.56
N LEU A 224 -9.14 -4.54 7.69
CA LEU A 224 -7.69 -4.52 7.87
C LEU A 224 -7.05 -3.20 7.44
N PHE A 225 -7.59 -2.57 6.40
CA PHE A 225 -7.06 -1.31 5.84
C PHE A 225 -8.14 -0.23 5.82
N PRO A 226 -8.52 0.30 7.00
CA PRO A 226 -9.53 1.35 7.07
C PRO A 226 -9.01 2.63 6.40
N MET A 227 -9.88 3.26 5.64
CA MET A 227 -9.64 4.54 4.99
C MET A 227 -10.51 5.63 5.63
N PRO A 228 -10.23 6.91 5.40
CA PRO A 228 -11.12 7.98 5.79
C PRO A 228 -12.55 7.72 5.25
N GLY A 229 -13.55 7.70 6.13
CA GLY A 229 -14.92 7.29 5.78
C GLY A 229 -15.06 5.76 5.63
N GLU A 230 -16.16 5.33 5.03
CA GLU A 230 -16.49 3.89 4.90
C GLU A 230 -16.29 3.35 3.47
N SER A 231 -15.73 4.15 2.57
CA SER A 231 -15.54 3.80 1.16
C SER A 231 -14.29 2.94 0.94
N ILE A 232 -14.32 2.06 -0.06
CA ILE A 232 -13.16 1.29 -0.53
C ILE A 232 -12.20 2.16 -1.36
N TYR A 233 -12.65 3.31 -1.86
CA TYR A 233 -11.80 4.31 -2.52
C TYR A 233 -11.83 5.62 -1.72
N ASN A 234 -10.71 6.30 -1.66
CA ASN A 234 -10.60 7.56 -0.90
C ASN A 234 -9.37 8.36 -1.33
N VAL A 235 -9.16 9.50 -0.68
CA VAL A 235 -7.97 10.33 -0.80
C VAL A 235 -7.37 10.55 0.57
N LEU A 236 -6.05 10.47 0.64
CA LEU A 236 -5.26 10.79 1.83
C LEU A 236 -4.34 11.96 1.50
N ASP A 237 -4.48 13.04 2.26
CA ASP A 237 -3.69 14.25 2.10
C ASP A 237 -2.62 14.33 3.21
N PHE A 238 -1.40 14.64 2.80
CA PHE A 238 -0.26 14.90 3.68
C PHE A 238 -0.04 16.42 3.72
N SER A 239 -0.71 17.10 4.63
CA SER A 239 -0.73 18.56 4.67
C SER A 239 -1.04 19.14 3.27
N SER A 240 -0.23 20.06 2.76
CA SER A 240 -0.38 20.66 1.41
C SER A 240 0.60 20.11 0.36
N TYR A 241 1.47 19.15 0.73
CA TYR A 241 2.54 18.74 -0.18
C TYR A 241 2.27 17.45 -0.96
N LEU A 242 1.40 16.55 -0.50
CA LEU A 242 1.10 15.29 -1.19
C LEU A 242 -0.37 14.93 -1.03
N SER A 243 -1.01 14.59 -2.14
CA SER A 243 -2.34 13.98 -2.18
C SER A 243 -2.27 12.63 -2.89
N LEU A 244 -2.80 11.60 -2.24
CA LEU A 244 -2.85 10.23 -2.76
C LEU A 244 -4.32 9.81 -2.93
N LEU A 245 -4.76 9.61 -4.17
CA LEU A 245 -6.03 8.98 -4.48
C LEU A 245 -5.85 7.47 -4.48
N ILE A 246 -6.56 6.78 -3.61
CA ILE A 246 -6.61 5.32 -3.54
C ILE A 246 -7.93 4.88 -4.20
N LEU A 247 -7.85 4.11 -5.28
CA LEU A 247 -8.99 3.82 -6.14
C LEU A 247 -9.25 2.32 -6.25
N ASP A 248 -10.52 1.99 -6.49
CA ASP A 248 -10.98 0.63 -6.73
C ASP A 248 -11.22 0.40 -8.23
N SER A 249 -10.40 -0.39 -8.87
CA SER A 249 -10.44 -0.64 -10.31
C SER A 249 -11.48 -1.67 -10.75
N GLY A 250 -12.67 -1.63 -10.15
CA GLY A 250 -13.82 -2.42 -10.55
C GLY A 250 -14.02 -3.69 -9.73
N HIS A 251 -13.43 -3.76 -8.54
CA HIS A 251 -13.55 -4.92 -7.66
C HIS A 251 -14.84 -4.86 -6.83
N ALA A 252 -14.97 -3.85 -5.97
CA ALA A 252 -16.12 -3.62 -5.11
C ALA A 252 -16.95 -2.38 -5.51
N ASN A 253 -16.39 -1.49 -6.31
CA ASN A 253 -17.08 -0.32 -6.86
C ASN A 253 -16.86 -0.24 -8.37
N PRO A 254 -17.89 0.17 -9.15
CA PRO A 254 -17.73 0.37 -10.59
C PRO A 254 -16.68 1.43 -10.93
N ILE A 255 -15.94 1.22 -12.02
CA ILE A 255 -15.00 2.19 -12.58
C ILE A 255 -15.74 3.45 -13.04
N ALA A 256 -16.88 3.28 -13.72
CA ALA A 256 -17.73 4.36 -14.17
C ALA A 256 -18.68 4.87 -13.07
N GLY A 257 -19.29 6.03 -13.27
CA GLY A 257 -20.32 6.58 -12.38
C GLY A 257 -19.73 7.30 -11.16
N ASN A 258 -20.18 6.96 -9.96
CA ASN A 258 -19.91 7.73 -8.74
C ASN A 258 -18.41 7.91 -8.47
N GLN A 259 -17.61 6.84 -8.57
CA GLN A 259 -16.18 6.92 -8.35
C GLN A 259 -15.49 7.84 -9.39
N ALA A 260 -15.85 7.74 -10.67
CA ALA A 260 -15.29 8.61 -11.71
C ALA A 260 -15.62 10.09 -11.47
N SER A 261 -16.87 10.41 -11.09
CA SER A 261 -17.27 11.76 -10.74
C SER A 261 -16.55 12.28 -9.49
N TRP A 262 -16.37 11.40 -8.50
CA TRP A 262 -15.64 11.71 -7.27
C TRP A 262 -14.15 11.99 -7.55
N ILE A 263 -13.48 11.21 -8.41
CA ILE A 263 -12.09 11.45 -8.83
C ILE A 263 -11.91 12.85 -9.36
N LYS A 264 -12.82 13.28 -10.25
CA LYS A 264 -12.78 14.65 -10.79
C LYS A 264 -12.89 15.69 -9.67
N SER A 265 -13.90 15.58 -8.80
CA SER A 265 -14.10 16.50 -7.70
C SER A 265 -12.94 16.52 -6.70
N ALA A 266 -12.37 15.35 -6.41
CA ALA A 266 -11.23 15.22 -5.52
C ALA A 266 -9.98 15.92 -6.07
N LEU A 267 -9.72 15.81 -7.36
CA LEU A 267 -8.60 16.48 -8.01
C LEU A 267 -8.84 17.99 -8.20
N ASP A 268 -10.07 18.41 -8.53
CA ASP A 268 -10.42 19.82 -8.68
C ASP A 268 -10.15 20.61 -7.38
N THR A 269 -10.42 20.04 -6.23
CA THR A 269 -10.18 20.68 -4.92
C THR A 269 -8.71 20.64 -4.48
N ARG A 270 -7.85 19.87 -5.17
CA ARG A 270 -6.44 19.63 -4.79
C ARG A 270 -5.42 20.20 -5.78
N GLN A 271 -5.84 21.17 -6.61
CA GLN A 271 -4.93 21.83 -7.56
C GLN A 271 -3.75 22.55 -6.89
N HIS A 272 -3.91 22.94 -5.63
CA HIS A 272 -2.87 23.59 -4.82
C HIS A 272 -1.82 22.62 -4.26
N MET A 273 -2.08 21.30 -4.29
CA MET A 273 -1.16 20.29 -3.76
C MET A 273 0.10 20.20 -4.61
N GLN A 274 1.28 20.13 -3.95
CA GLN A 274 2.56 20.05 -4.67
C GLN A 274 2.68 18.75 -5.49
N HIS A 275 2.31 17.62 -4.89
CA HIS A 275 2.33 16.32 -5.55
C HIS A 275 0.94 15.69 -5.49
N ARG A 276 0.49 15.13 -6.62
CA ARG A 276 -0.79 14.43 -6.75
C ARG A 276 -0.56 13.10 -7.45
N PHE A 277 -0.88 12.01 -6.73
CA PHE A 277 -0.76 10.65 -7.23
C PHE A 277 -2.07 9.88 -7.09
N ALA A 278 -2.21 8.84 -7.90
CA ALA A 278 -3.25 7.84 -7.74
C ALA A 278 -2.62 6.44 -7.62
N MET A 279 -3.28 5.55 -6.90
CA MET A 279 -2.92 4.14 -6.82
C MET A 279 -4.17 3.29 -7.01
N TYR A 280 -4.08 2.28 -7.85
CA TYR A 280 -5.13 1.29 -8.11
C TYR A 280 -4.52 0.01 -8.68
N HIS A 281 -5.31 -1.08 -8.70
CA HIS A 281 -4.78 -2.39 -9.06
C HIS A 281 -4.69 -2.61 -10.57
N VAL A 282 -5.82 -2.62 -11.29
CA VAL A 282 -5.82 -2.94 -12.74
C VAL A 282 -5.30 -1.76 -13.56
N PRO A 283 -4.29 -1.96 -14.43
CA PRO A 283 -3.66 -0.86 -15.16
C PRO A 283 -4.55 -0.25 -16.25
N ALA A 284 -4.50 1.09 -16.38
CA ALA A 284 -5.04 1.80 -17.54
C ALA A 284 -4.21 1.51 -18.79
N TYR A 285 -2.88 1.40 -18.61
CA TYR A 285 -1.91 1.17 -19.69
C TYR A 285 -1.11 -0.11 -19.42
N PRO A 286 -1.70 -1.29 -19.66
CA PRO A 286 -1.10 -2.58 -19.29
C PRO A 286 0.20 -2.87 -20.06
N SER A 287 1.13 -3.59 -19.41
CA SER A 287 2.37 -4.04 -20.03
C SER A 287 2.28 -5.44 -20.63
N ILE A 288 1.41 -6.28 -20.07
CA ILE A 288 1.29 -7.71 -20.40
C ILE A 288 -0.07 -8.05 -20.98
N ARG A 289 -1.14 -7.53 -20.35
CA ARG A 289 -2.52 -7.80 -20.79
C ARG A 289 -2.87 -6.98 -22.03
N ASP A 290 -3.98 -7.36 -22.67
CA ASP A 290 -4.48 -6.63 -23.84
C ASP A 290 -4.83 -5.18 -23.44
N PHE A 291 -4.33 -4.24 -24.23
CA PHE A 291 -4.66 -2.81 -24.10
C PHE A 291 -6.17 -2.55 -24.09
N ASN A 292 -6.93 -3.34 -24.86
CA ASN A 292 -8.38 -3.21 -24.99
C ASN A 292 -9.16 -4.12 -24.02
N ASN A 293 -8.51 -4.71 -23.01
CA ASN A 293 -9.28 -5.43 -22.00
C ASN A 293 -10.31 -4.50 -21.34
N PRO A 294 -11.49 -5.03 -20.92
CA PRO A 294 -12.62 -4.19 -20.51
C PRO A 294 -12.30 -3.21 -19.38
N HIS A 295 -11.53 -3.63 -18.36
CA HIS A 295 -11.21 -2.79 -17.21
C HIS A 295 -10.24 -1.67 -17.59
N SER A 296 -9.14 -1.98 -18.29
CA SER A 296 -8.18 -0.97 -18.76
C SER A 296 -8.84 0.05 -19.68
N LYS A 297 -9.72 -0.41 -20.57
CA LYS A 297 -10.51 0.48 -21.45
C LYS A 297 -11.45 1.37 -20.65
N ALA A 298 -12.13 0.83 -19.65
CA ALA A 298 -13.03 1.61 -18.79
C ALA A 298 -12.27 2.67 -17.98
N ILE A 299 -11.10 2.32 -17.41
CA ILE A 299 -10.25 3.28 -16.69
C ILE A 299 -9.80 4.42 -17.62
N ARG A 300 -9.32 4.10 -18.82
CA ARG A 300 -8.94 5.13 -19.80
C ARG A 300 -10.12 6.01 -20.21
N LEU A 301 -11.32 5.46 -20.31
CA LEU A 301 -12.51 6.21 -20.70
C LEU A 301 -13.03 7.12 -19.58
N HIS A 302 -13.02 6.64 -18.33
CA HIS A 302 -13.72 7.31 -17.23
C HIS A 302 -12.81 8.05 -16.25
N TRP A 303 -11.54 7.61 -16.07
CA TRP A 303 -10.65 8.21 -15.07
C TRP A 303 -9.53 9.06 -15.68
N VAL A 304 -8.92 8.58 -16.79
CA VAL A 304 -7.79 9.27 -17.41
C VAL A 304 -8.11 10.72 -17.76
N PRO A 305 -9.29 11.09 -18.33
CA PRO A 305 -9.60 12.50 -18.56
C PRO A 305 -9.63 13.36 -17.28
N ALA A 306 -10.08 12.78 -16.16
CA ALA A 306 -10.05 13.46 -14.85
C ALA A 306 -8.63 13.57 -14.31
N PHE A 307 -7.78 12.54 -14.47
CA PHE A 307 -6.37 12.60 -14.12
C PHE A 307 -5.64 13.70 -14.87
N GLU A 308 -5.87 13.80 -16.18
CA GLU A 308 -5.25 14.80 -17.04
C GLU A 308 -5.71 16.23 -16.71
N SER A 309 -7.03 16.45 -16.61
CA SER A 309 -7.58 17.77 -16.26
C SER A 309 -7.24 18.18 -14.82
N GLY A 310 -7.11 17.21 -13.92
CA GLY A 310 -6.70 17.39 -12.52
C GLY A 310 -5.20 17.54 -12.33
N ASN A 311 -4.40 17.53 -13.40
CA ASN A 311 -2.93 17.57 -13.34
C ASN A 311 -2.34 16.51 -12.41
N LEU A 312 -2.84 15.28 -12.48
CA LEU A 312 -2.25 14.14 -11.78
C LEU A 312 -0.81 13.94 -12.28
N HIS A 313 0.15 13.78 -11.37
CA HIS A 313 1.53 13.63 -11.78
C HIS A 313 1.86 12.19 -12.17
N ALA A 314 1.42 11.21 -11.35
CA ALA A 314 1.62 9.79 -11.64
C ALA A 314 0.48 8.94 -11.12
N ALA A 315 0.26 7.79 -11.77
CA ALA A 315 -0.59 6.71 -11.34
C ALA A 315 0.24 5.44 -11.15
N PHE A 316 0.08 4.80 -9.97
CA PHE A 316 0.70 3.53 -9.67
C PHE A 316 -0.30 2.41 -9.97
N GLU A 317 0.13 1.48 -10.81
CA GLU A 317 -0.68 0.41 -11.39
C GLU A 317 -0.05 -0.96 -11.07
N HIS A 318 -0.85 -2.03 -11.05
CA HIS A 318 -0.41 -3.36 -10.62
C HIS A 318 -0.98 -4.46 -11.52
N HIS A 319 -1.16 -5.72 -11.01
CA HIS A 319 -1.89 -6.79 -11.68
C HIS A 319 -1.16 -7.52 -12.83
N ASP A 320 -0.25 -6.87 -13.54
CA ASP A 320 0.43 -7.48 -14.70
C ASP A 320 1.66 -8.32 -14.36
N HIS A 321 2.13 -8.29 -13.10
CA HIS A 321 3.26 -9.08 -12.58
C HIS A 321 4.57 -8.86 -13.36
N ALA A 322 4.86 -7.60 -13.70
CA ALA A 322 6.08 -7.17 -14.34
C ALA A 322 6.34 -5.70 -13.99
N TYR A 323 7.54 -5.19 -14.22
CA TYR A 323 7.79 -3.75 -14.11
C TYR A 323 7.47 -3.04 -15.41
N LYS A 324 6.85 -1.88 -15.29
CA LYS A 324 6.72 -0.92 -16.38
C LYS A 324 6.86 0.52 -15.91
N ARG A 325 7.28 1.38 -16.83
CA ARG A 325 7.07 2.83 -16.80
C ARG A 325 6.61 3.30 -18.18
N SER A 326 5.52 4.07 -18.22
CA SER A 326 5.10 4.73 -19.45
C SER A 326 5.98 5.95 -19.76
N HIS A 327 5.93 6.47 -20.97
CA HIS A 327 6.14 7.90 -21.19
C HIS A 327 5.04 8.68 -20.47
N PRO A 328 5.25 9.96 -20.11
CA PRO A 328 4.14 10.83 -19.70
C PRO A 328 3.12 10.94 -20.82
N LEU A 329 1.84 10.71 -20.54
CA LEU A 329 0.75 10.63 -21.51
C LEU A 329 -0.30 11.71 -21.28
N LEU A 330 -0.71 12.38 -22.34
CA LEU A 330 -1.82 13.33 -22.40
C LEU A 330 -2.65 13.05 -23.65
N ASN A 331 -3.96 12.84 -23.51
CA ASN A 331 -4.86 12.46 -24.60
C ASN A 331 -4.35 11.23 -25.40
N ASN A 332 -3.81 10.22 -24.69
CA ASN A 332 -3.22 9.01 -25.26
C ASN A 332 -2.01 9.24 -26.18
N VAL A 333 -1.34 10.38 -26.10
CA VAL A 333 -0.09 10.65 -26.83
C VAL A 333 1.02 11.00 -25.84
N ILE A 334 2.28 10.77 -26.22
CA ILE A 334 3.44 11.14 -25.42
C ILE A 334 3.52 12.67 -25.33
N HIS A 335 3.50 13.19 -24.11
CA HIS A 335 3.53 14.62 -23.86
C HIS A 335 4.20 14.95 -22.51
N PRO A 336 5.14 15.89 -22.43
CA PRO A 336 5.93 16.14 -21.22
C PRO A 336 5.10 16.54 -19.99
N LYS A 337 3.93 17.16 -20.18
CA LYS A 337 2.98 17.53 -19.11
C LYS A 337 1.97 16.42 -18.80
N GLY A 338 2.09 15.25 -19.44
CA GLY A 338 1.14 14.16 -19.26
C GLY A 338 1.31 13.42 -17.91
N VAL A 339 0.38 12.51 -17.65
CA VAL A 339 0.39 11.62 -16.49
C VAL A 339 1.39 10.49 -16.72
N LEU A 340 2.19 10.15 -15.72
CA LEU A 340 3.12 9.03 -15.73
C LEU A 340 2.42 7.79 -15.15
N TYR A 341 2.51 6.64 -15.81
CA TYR A 341 1.97 5.37 -15.32
C TYR A 341 3.11 4.41 -15.02
N LEU A 342 3.21 3.98 -13.75
CA LEU A 342 4.29 3.13 -13.25
C LEU A 342 3.73 1.90 -12.55
N GLY A 343 4.48 0.81 -12.53
CA GLY A 343 4.21 -0.31 -11.66
C GLY A 343 4.22 -1.65 -12.34
N ASP A 344 3.13 -2.27 -12.23
CA ASP A 344 2.55 -3.55 -12.64
C ASP A 344 2.71 -4.72 -11.66
N GLY A 345 2.96 -4.43 -10.37
CA GLY A 345 2.78 -5.40 -9.29
C GLY A 345 3.53 -6.73 -9.44
N ALA A 346 4.71 -6.81 -8.88
CA ALA A 346 5.46 -8.06 -8.88
C ALA A 346 6.28 -8.21 -7.58
N TRP A 347 5.68 -7.86 -6.43
CA TRP A 347 6.38 -7.89 -5.16
C TRP A 347 6.75 -9.32 -4.74
N GLY A 348 5.79 -10.23 -4.67
CA GLY A 348 5.98 -11.60 -4.23
C GLY A 348 5.65 -12.64 -5.30
N ILE A 349 5.96 -12.36 -6.56
CA ILE A 349 5.66 -13.21 -7.71
C ILE A 349 6.87 -14.07 -8.07
N GLU A 350 6.72 -15.40 -8.06
CA GLU A 350 7.78 -16.31 -8.48
C GLU A 350 8.01 -16.23 -9.99
N LYS A 351 6.92 -16.36 -10.75
CA LYS A 351 6.97 -16.37 -12.22
C LYS A 351 6.51 -15.05 -12.79
N VAL A 352 7.39 -14.05 -12.79
CA VAL A 352 7.14 -12.76 -13.42
C VAL A 352 6.80 -12.94 -14.90
N ARG A 353 5.86 -12.16 -15.39
CA ARG A 353 5.36 -12.28 -16.76
C ARG A 353 6.31 -11.63 -17.75
N LYS A 354 6.31 -12.19 -18.96
CA LYS A 354 7.09 -11.66 -20.11
C LYS A 354 6.14 -11.04 -21.13
N MET A 355 6.59 -9.99 -21.77
CA MET A 355 5.86 -9.39 -22.88
C MET A 355 5.68 -10.41 -24.00
N LYS A 356 4.45 -10.59 -24.47
CA LYS A 356 4.10 -11.54 -25.52
C LYS A 356 4.53 -11.05 -26.89
N SER A 357 4.42 -9.75 -27.13
CA SER A 357 4.78 -9.10 -28.40
C SER A 357 6.25 -8.67 -28.41
N LYS A 358 6.94 -8.87 -29.54
CA LYS A 358 8.28 -8.29 -29.76
C LYS A 358 8.24 -6.76 -29.92
N LYS A 359 7.08 -6.22 -30.33
CA LYS A 359 6.89 -4.77 -30.49
C LYS A 359 6.35 -4.22 -29.17
N GLN A 360 7.14 -3.38 -28.52
CA GLN A 360 6.74 -2.67 -27.33
C GLN A 360 5.58 -1.69 -27.65
N PRO A 361 4.52 -1.61 -26.82
CA PRO A 361 3.48 -0.60 -26.96
C PRO A 361 4.08 0.82 -26.96
N PHE A 362 3.52 1.71 -27.75
CA PHE A 362 4.04 3.08 -27.93
C PHE A 362 4.13 3.89 -26.62
N TYR A 363 3.27 3.59 -25.68
CA TYR A 363 3.22 4.29 -24.39
C TYR A 363 4.29 3.83 -23.40
N LEU A 364 4.90 2.68 -23.58
CA LEU A 364 5.92 2.17 -22.65
C LEU A 364 7.28 2.80 -22.92
N ALA A 365 7.86 3.43 -21.91
CA ALA A 365 9.24 3.89 -21.92
C ALA A 365 10.21 2.80 -21.42
N LYS A 366 9.78 2.01 -20.43
CA LYS A 366 10.56 0.91 -19.85
C LYS A 366 9.67 -0.27 -19.50
N PHE A 367 10.24 -1.47 -19.64
CA PHE A 367 9.63 -2.73 -19.24
C PHE A 367 10.71 -3.67 -18.71
N ALA A 368 10.41 -4.42 -17.64
CA ALA A 368 11.26 -5.50 -17.14
C ALA A 368 10.43 -6.63 -16.53
N SER A 369 10.79 -7.87 -16.85
CA SER A 369 10.25 -9.07 -16.20
C SER A 369 11.05 -9.33 -14.92
N ALA A 370 10.71 -8.63 -13.82
CA ALA A 370 11.45 -8.75 -12.58
C ALA A 370 10.51 -8.57 -11.37
N ARG A 371 10.79 -9.28 -10.28
CA ARG A 371 10.25 -8.90 -8.96
C ARG A 371 10.88 -7.57 -8.56
N HIS A 372 10.05 -6.64 -8.11
CA HIS A 372 10.53 -5.27 -7.90
C HIS A 372 9.71 -4.50 -6.87
N VAL A 373 10.30 -3.42 -6.40
CA VAL A 373 9.65 -2.34 -5.67
C VAL A 373 10.05 -1.01 -6.31
N ILE A 374 9.11 -0.07 -6.36
CA ILE A 374 9.37 1.29 -6.80
C ILE A 374 9.65 2.14 -5.57
N VAL A 375 10.75 2.86 -5.59
CA VAL A 375 11.14 3.85 -4.57
C VAL A 375 10.83 5.23 -5.13
N VAL A 376 9.99 5.98 -4.44
CA VAL A 376 9.64 7.35 -4.81
C VAL A 376 10.25 8.31 -3.81
N THR A 377 10.97 9.31 -4.30
CA THR A 377 11.50 10.38 -3.46
C THR A 377 10.96 11.72 -3.96
N LEU A 378 10.30 12.45 -3.07
CA LEU A 378 9.71 13.76 -3.36
C LEU A 378 10.54 14.88 -2.73
N GLN A 379 10.75 15.92 -3.51
CA GLN A 379 11.25 17.23 -3.08
C GLN A 379 10.26 18.30 -3.55
N PRO A 380 10.30 19.53 -3.07
CA PRO A 380 9.24 20.51 -3.38
C PRO A 380 8.91 20.69 -4.86
N ALA A 381 9.90 20.57 -5.73
CA ALA A 381 9.73 20.75 -7.17
C ALA A 381 10.21 19.55 -8.00
N GLU A 382 10.52 18.42 -7.36
CA GLU A 382 11.09 17.26 -8.04
C GLU A 382 10.45 15.97 -7.58
N GLN A 383 10.34 15.03 -8.49
CA GLN A 383 9.91 13.67 -8.26
C GLN A 383 10.95 12.71 -8.83
N HIS A 384 11.48 11.85 -7.99
CA HIS A 384 12.42 10.81 -8.38
C HIS A 384 11.76 9.44 -8.20
N PHE A 385 11.76 8.64 -9.26
CA PHE A 385 11.23 7.29 -9.31
C PHE A 385 12.36 6.34 -9.63
N MET A 386 12.64 5.41 -8.75
CA MET A 386 13.66 4.37 -8.92
C MET A 386 13.00 3.00 -8.76
N CYS A 387 13.25 2.08 -9.66
CA CYS A 387 12.81 0.70 -9.54
C CYS A 387 14.01 -0.19 -9.18
N VAL A 388 13.87 -0.99 -8.14
CA VAL A 388 14.89 -1.96 -7.71
C VAL A 388 14.32 -3.37 -7.68
N ASP A 389 15.14 -4.36 -8.03
CA ASP A 389 14.78 -5.76 -7.94
C ASP A 389 14.97 -6.34 -6.51
N HIS A 390 14.62 -7.61 -6.34
CA HIS A 390 14.76 -8.32 -5.06
C HIS A 390 16.23 -8.46 -4.56
N GLN A 391 17.20 -8.24 -5.41
CA GLN A 391 18.63 -8.25 -5.07
C GLN A 391 19.15 -6.82 -4.78
N GLY A 392 18.33 -5.81 -5.03
CA GLY A 392 18.69 -4.40 -4.86
C GLY A 392 19.35 -3.76 -6.10
N HIS A 393 19.34 -4.45 -7.25
CA HIS A 393 19.84 -3.86 -8.48
C HIS A 393 18.82 -2.89 -9.06
N MET A 394 19.31 -1.76 -9.54
CA MET A 394 18.47 -0.76 -10.20
C MET A 394 18.03 -1.24 -11.58
N ILE A 395 16.72 -1.33 -11.79
CA ILE A 395 16.09 -1.69 -13.08
C ILE A 395 15.85 -0.46 -13.94
N ASP A 396 15.41 0.63 -13.32
CA ASP A 396 15.03 1.86 -13.99
C ASP A 396 15.12 3.06 -13.03
N GLU A 397 15.32 4.23 -13.62
CA GLU A 397 15.36 5.50 -12.90
C GLU A 397 14.72 6.59 -13.77
N TYR A 398 13.93 7.48 -13.16
CA TYR A 398 13.31 8.59 -13.84
C TYR A 398 13.13 9.78 -12.92
N ASN A 399 13.61 10.93 -13.36
CA ASN A 399 13.46 12.21 -12.69
C ASN A 399 12.46 13.09 -13.42
N ARG A 400 11.58 13.76 -12.67
CA ARG A 400 10.62 14.73 -13.18
C ARG A 400 10.72 16.02 -12.40
N SER A 401 11.05 17.11 -13.10
CA SER A 401 10.92 18.47 -12.57
C SER A 401 9.49 18.95 -12.72
N LEU A 402 8.97 19.61 -11.69
CA LEU A 402 7.67 20.29 -11.68
C LEU A 402 7.81 21.79 -11.97
N LEU A 403 9.05 22.31 -12.02
CA LEU A 403 9.30 23.68 -12.43
C LEU A 403 9.05 23.83 -13.93
N PRO A 404 8.51 24.98 -14.40
CA PRO A 404 8.46 25.27 -15.84
C PRO A 404 9.89 25.23 -16.39
N ALA A 405 10.05 24.58 -17.56
CA ALA A 405 11.33 24.64 -18.26
C ALA A 405 11.73 26.11 -18.42
N LYS A 406 12.91 26.48 -17.94
CA LYS A 406 13.42 27.83 -18.16
C LYS A 406 13.48 28.05 -19.67
N GLU A 407 13.01 29.21 -20.14
CA GLU A 407 13.09 29.66 -21.55
C GLU A 407 14.54 29.76 -22.09
N SER A 408 15.55 29.40 -21.27
CA SER A 408 16.96 29.48 -21.60
C SER A 408 17.48 28.46 -22.63
N GLU A 409 16.72 27.41 -22.95
CA GLU A 409 17.12 26.46 -24.02
C GLU A 409 16.67 26.90 -25.44
N GLN A 410 15.84 27.95 -25.55
CA GLN A 410 15.43 28.46 -26.88
C GLN A 410 16.41 29.50 -27.44
N GLN A 411 17.31 30.06 -26.65
CA GLN A 411 18.32 31.02 -27.13
C GLN A 411 19.51 30.31 -27.78
N ASP A 412 19.90 29.14 -27.33
CA ASP A 412 21.06 28.41 -27.89
C ASP A 412 20.80 27.77 -29.27
N LEU A 413 19.55 27.69 -29.72
CA LEU A 413 19.19 27.20 -31.06
C LEU A 413 19.03 28.31 -32.12
N GLN A 414 19.09 29.59 -31.71
CA GLN A 414 19.06 30.71 -32.66
C GLN A 414 20.43 31.29 -32.97
N GLU A 415 21.48 30.97 -32.23
CA GLU A 415 22.85 31.41 -32.52
C GLU A 415 23.67 30.45 -33.40
N VAL A 416 23.07 29.35 -33.86
CA VAL A 416 23.70 28.37 -34.76
C VAL A 416 22.99 28.32 -36.12
N ARG A 417 22.49 29.46 -36.59
CA ARG A 417 22.02 29.59 -38.00
C ARG A 417 22.77 30.68 -38.70
#